data_9be65de9efab419aaecce64bd7c143bd
#
_entry.id   9be65de9efab419aaecce64bd7c143bd
#
_cell.length_a   1.000
_cell.length_b   1.000
_cell.length_c   1.000
_cell.angle_alpha   90.00
_cell.angle_beta   90.00
_cell.angle_gamma   90.00
#
_symmetry.space_group_name_H-M   'P 1'
#
loop_
_entity.id
_entity.type
_entity.pdbx_description
1 polymer ?
#
loop_
_entity_poly.entity_id
_entity_poly.type
_entity_poly.pdbx_seq_one_letter_code
_entity_poly.pdbx_strand_id
1 'polypeptide(L)'
;MSAECALGGRFSRCKRPSDHSCQYCGRNFCSQHTHYLHGHEAVCARKECVAKQQDMVVHNEYRTALRGRNTARLCGVDDCRETPAMFECSLCEGHFCPQHVQQRLYWTPDGLSRRERALSLCEHCWGRRKIWQRR
;
A
#
# COMPACT_ATOMS: atom_id res chain seq x y z
N MET A 1 4.43 21.26 -24.32
CA MET A 1 2.96 21.30 -24.10
C MET A 1 2.65 20.70 -22.75
N SER A 2 1.97 21.45 -21.92
CA SER A 2 1.49 20.90 -20.65
C SER A 2 0.27 20.02 -20.92
N ALA A 3 0.28 18.83 -20.30
CA ALA A 3 -0.89 17.94 -20.38
C ALA A 3 -2.05 18.53 -19.58
N GLU A 4 -3.24 18.19 -19.95
CA GLU A 4 -4.43 18.61 -19.23
C GLU A 4 -4.68 17.70 -18.03
N CYS A 5 -5.30 18.25 -16.98
CA CYS A 5 -5.74 17.49 -15.83
C CYS A 5 -6.79 16.46 -16.26
N ALA A 6 -6.53 15.19 -15.94
CA ALA A 6 -7.40 14.08 -16.34
C ALA A 6 -8.48 13.77 -15.29
N LEU A 7 -8.54 14.55 -14.22
CA LEU A 7 -9.50 14.34 -13.15
C LEU A 7 -10.77 15.15 -13.40
N GLY A 8 -11.85 14.78 -12.74
CA GLY A 8 -13.13 15.43 -12.86
C GLY A 8 -14.25 14.43 -12.96
N GLY A 9 -15.47 14.93 -13.12
CA GLY A 9 -16.64 14.10 -13.22
C GLY A 9 -16.76 13.35 -14.55
N ARG A 10 -17.72 12.44 -14.60
CA ARG A 10 -17.94 11.58 -15.78
C ARG A 10 -18.21 12.39 -17.06
N PHE A 11 -18.88 13.53 -16.93
CA PHE A 11 -19.26 14.36 -18.06
C PHE A 11 -18.51 15.69 -18.14
N SER A 12 -17.67 15.99 -17.16
CA SER A 12 -16.91 17.22 -17.13
C SER A 12 -15.52 16.96 -16.58
N ARG A 13 -14.57 16.80 -17.47
CA ARG A 13 -13.17 16.71 -17.07
C ARG A 13 -12.64 18.08 -16.70
N CYS A 14 -11.79 18.13 -15.70
CA CYS A 14 -11.02 19.32 -15.45
C CYS A 14 -9.98 19.48 -16.57
N LYS A 15 -10.06 20.58 -17.29
CA LYS A 15 -9.14 20.82 -18.43
C LYS A 15 -8.02 21.81 -18.09
N ARG A 16 -7.78 22.02 -16.82
CA ARG A 16 -6.71 22.91 -16.38
C ARG A 16 -5.34 22.32 -16.71
N PRO A 17 -4.34 23.16 -16.96
CA PRO A 17 -2.98 22.65 -17.14
C PRO A 17 -2.55 21.84 -15.92
N SER A 18 -1.92 20.71 -16.18
CA SER A 18 -1.41 19.85 -15.12
C SER A 18 0.10 19.97 -15.02
N ASP A 19 0.61 20.06 -13.82
CA ASP A 19 2.04 20.12 -13.56
C ASP A 19 2.60 18.82 -13.02
N HIS A 20 1.74 17.85 -12.73
CA HIS A 20 2.12 16.63 -12.02
C HIS A 20 1.43 15.40 -12.60
N SER A 21 2.09 14.25 -12.43
CA SER A 21 1.52 12.94 -12.74
C SER A 21 1.44 12.13 -11.47
N CYS A 22 0.30 11.45 -11.26
CA CYS A 22 0.08 10.64 -10.06
C CYS A 22 0.95 9.38 -10.08
N GLN A 23 1.66 9.12 -8.98
CA GLN A 23 2.52 7.95 -8.87
C GLN A 23 1.76 6.63 -8.81
N TYR A 24 0.46 6.67 -8.50
CA TYR A 24 -0.35 5.44 -8.38
C TYR A 24 -1.16 5.14 -9.63
N CYS A 25 -1.74 6.15 -10.28
CA CYS A 25 -2.57 5.92 -11.46
C CYS A 25 -1.97 6.44 -12.76
N GLY A 26 -0.88 7.20 -12.69
CA GLY A 26 -0.20 7.76 -13.86
C GLY A 26 -0.93 8.89 -14.55
N ARG A 27 -2.07 9.34 -14.04
CA ARG A 27 -2.84 10.41 -14.65
C ARG A 27 -2.27 11.77 -14.28
N ASN A 28 -2.36 12.70 -15.22
CA ASN A 28 -1.96 14.07 -14.98
C ASN A 28 -3.02 14.80 -14.14
N PHE A 29 -2.58 15.64 -13.22
CA PHE A 29 -3.51 16.40 -12.37
C PHE A 29 -3.02 17.81 -12.11
N CYS A 30 -3.96 18.72 -11.85
CA CYS A 30 -3.67 20.11 -11.53
C CYS A 30 -3.61 20.32 -10.01
N SER A 31 -3.24 21.55 -9.62
CA SER A 31 -3.11 21.90 -8.19
C SER A 31 -4.41 21.74 -7.41
N GLN A 32 -5.57 21.87 -8.06
CA GLN A 32 -6.86 21.72 -7.38
C GLN A 32 -7.26 20.26 -7.17
N HIS A 33 -6.66 19.34 -7.92
CA HIS A 33 -6.91 17.91 -7.80
C HIS A 33 -5.72 17.17 -7.18
N THR A 34 -4.99 17.87 -6.34
CA THR A 34 -3.84 17.35 -5.62
C THR A 34 -4.28 16.85 -4.25
N HIS A 35 -3.93 15.62 -3.92
CA HIS A 35 -4.07 15.09 -2.57
C HIS A 35 -2.76 15.26 -1.78
N TYR A 36 -1.63 14.98 -2.42
CA TYR A 36 -0.33 14.98 -1.76
C TYR A 36 0.77 15.38 -2.74
N LEU A 37 1.63 16.29 -2.29
CA LEU A 37 2.84 16.68 -3.01
C LEU A 37 3.96 16.86 -2.00
N HIS A 38 5.04 16.10 -2.15
CA HIS A 38 6.22 16.27 -1.31
C HIS A 38 7.42 15.68 -2.03
N GLY A 39 8.39 16.53 -2.36
CA GLY A 39 9.56 16.12 -3.12
C GLY A 39 9.18 15.53 -4.47
N HIS A 40 9.53 14.29 -4.69
CA HIS A 40 9.18 13.58 -5.93
C HIS A 40 7.86 12.84 -5.87
N GLU A 41 7.20 12.86 -4.72
CA GLU A 41 5.95 12.17 -4.55
C GLU A 41 4.78 13.05 -4.94
N ALA A 42 3.94 12.56 -5.84
CA ALA A 42 2.77 13.29 -6.32
C ALA A 42 1.58 12.32 -6.36
N VAL A 43 0.50 12.68 -5.68
CA VAL A 43 -0.71 11.86 -5.60
C VAL A 43 -1.94 12.70 -5.93
N CYS A 44 -2.73 12.26 -6.89
CA CYS A 44 -3.95 12.96 -7.28
C CYS A 44 -5.09 12.73 -6.27
N ALA A 45 -6.18 13.49 -6.44
CA ALA A 45 -7.30 13.47 -5.50
C ALA A 45 -8.30 12.33 -5.76
N ARG A 46 -8.01 11.40 -6.66
CA ARG A 46 -8.89 10.25 -6.89
C ARG A 46 -8.97 9.37 -5.64
N LYS A 47 -10.16 8.87 -5.36
CA LYS A 47 -10.44 8.07 -4.18
C LYS A 47 -9.46 6.90 -4.01
N GLU A 48 -9.18 6.18 -5.09
CA GLU A 48 -8.27 5.02 -5.07
C GLU A 48 -6.84 5.44 -4.72
N CYS A 49 -6.40 6.58 -5.26
CA CYS A 49 -5.04 7.07 -5.03
C CYS A 49 -4.89 7.64 -3.62
N VAL A 50 -5.90 8.32 -3.11
CA VAL A 50 -5.94 8.81 -1.73
C VAL A 50 -5.85 7.63 -0.77
N ALA A 51 -6.61 6.56 -1.02
CA ALA A 51 -6.59 5.36 -0.18
C ALA A 51 -5.21 4.71 -0.16
N LYS A 52 -4.54 4.64 -1.30
CA LYS A 52 -3.18 4.09 -1.38
C LYS A 52 -2.16 4.93 -0.61
N GLN A 53 -2.26 6.25 -0.71
CA GLN A 53 -1.36 7.14 0.03
C GLN A 53 -1.56 7.02 1.54
N GLN A 54 -2.82 6.98 1.97
CA GLN A 54 -3.15 6.80 3.39
C GLN A 54 -2.65 5.45 3.90
N ASP A 55 -2.81 4.39 3.10
CA ASP A 55 -2.33 3.07 3.46
C ASP A 55 -0.80 3.04 3.61
N MET A 56 -0.08 3.73 2.73
CA MET A 56 1.39 3.77 2.82
C MET A 56 1.86 4.45 4.11
N VAL A 57 1.18 5.50 4.55
CA VAL A 57 1.51 6.16 5.82
C VAL A 57 1.31 5.18 6.99
N VAL A 58 0.16 4.52 7.03
CA VAL A 58 -0.17 3.55 8.08
C VAL A 58 0.81 2.37 8.05
N HIS A 59 1.13 1.89 6.85
CA HIS A 59 2.05 0.77 6.69
C HIS A 59 3.47 1.10 7.16
N ASN A 60 3.94 2.31 6.90
CA ASN A 60 5.27 2.73 7.36
C ASN A 60 5.32 2.81 8.90
N GLU A 61 4.26 3.30 9.52
CA GLU A 61 4.14 3.31 10.98
C GLU A 61 4.12 1.88 11.54
N TYR A 62 3.36 1.01 10.90
CA TYR A 62 3.29 -0.41 11.25
C TYR A 62 4.67 -1.07 11.20
N ARG A 63 5.42 -0.84 10.13
CA ARG A 63 6.76 -1.42 9.98
C ARG A 63 7.73 -0.93 11.03
N THR A 64 7.63 0.33 11.42
CA THR A 64 8.48 0.90 12.47
C THR A 64 8.19 0.23 13.82
N ALA A 65 6.92 0.11 14.19
CA ALA A 65 6.50 -0.57 15.42
C ALA A 65 6.90 -2.04 15.40
N LEU A 66 6.72 -2.70 14.25
CA LEU A 66 7.07 -4.10 14.03
C LEU A 66 8.56 -4.36 14.29
N ARG A 67 9.44 -3.50 13.79
CA ARG A 67 10.88 -3.63 14.01
C ARG A 67 11.24 -3.57 15.48
N GLY A 68 10.62 -2.66 16.23
CA GLY A 68 10.84 -2.55 17.67
C GLY A 68 10.46 -3.82 18.40
N ARG A 69 9.31 -4.38 18.09
CA ARG A 69 8.84 -5.61 18.70
C ARG A 69 9.73 -6.80 18.32
N ASN A 70 10.09 -6.93 17.05
CA ASN A 70 10.92 -8.03 16.56
C ASN A 70 12.35 -7.95 17.09
N THR A 71 12.87 -6.78 17.38
CA THR A 71 14.17 -6.62 18.02
C THR A 71 14.17 -7.30 19.40
N ALA A 72 13.04 -7.25 20.10
CA ALA A 72 12.86 -7.91 21.39
C ALA A 72 12.40 -9.38 21.24
N ARG A 73 12.37 -9.92 20.01
CA ARG A 73 11.91 -11.28 19.67
C ARG A 73 10.43 -11.52 19.96
N LEU A 74 9.68 -10.47 20.12
CA LEU A 74 8.23 -10.56 20.31
C LEU A 74 7.51 -10.67 18.95
N CYS A 75 6.36 -11.35 18.96
CA CYS A 75 5.45 -11.36 17.81
C CYS A 75 5.15 -9.93 17.39
N GLY A 76 5.10 -9.69 16.06
CA GLY A 76 4.88 -8.36 15.53
C GLY A 76 3.50 -7.76 15.78
N VAL A 77 2.53 -8.56 16.21
CA VAL A 77 1.19 -8.06 16.55
C VAL A 77 1.25 -7.31 17.88
N ASP A 78 0.70 -6.09 17.89
CA ASP A 78 0.61 -5.31 19.10
C ASP A 78 -0.16 -6.10 20.16
N ASP A 79 0.25 -5.98 21.42
CA ASP A 79 -0.31 -6.72 22.56
C ASP A 79 -0.05 -8.23 22.58
N CYS A 80 0.52 -8.81 21.55
CA CYS A 80 0.93 -10.22 21.59
C CYS A 80 2.26 -10.37 22.31
N ARG A 81 2.32 -11.27 23.29
CA ARG A 81 3.52 -11.50 24.12
C ARG A 81 4.23 -12.80 23.81
N GLU A 82 3.82 -13.48 22.73
CA GLU A 82 4.46 -14.72 22.33
C GLU A 82 5.90 -14.49 21.86
N THR A 83 6.79 -15.36 22.28
CA THR A 83 8.21 -15.29 21.95
C THR A 83 8.81 -16.70 21.95
N PRO A 84 9.78 -17.02 21.07
CA PRO A 84 10.31 -16.16 20.03
C PRO A 84 9.38 -16.11 18.81
N ALA A 85 9.38 -14.97 18.10
CA ALA A 85 8.65 -14.81 16.85
C ALA A 85 9.49 -15.42 15.72
N MET A 86 9.08 -16.59 15.22
CA MET A 86 9.88 -17.37 14.27
C MET A 86 9.31 -17.43 12.86
N PHE A 87 8.08 -16.97 12.66
CA PHE A 87 7.41 -17.05 11.36
C PHE A 87 7.44 -15.72 10.65
N GLU A 88 7.93 -15.70 9.42
CA GLU A 88 8.11 -14.49 8.65
C GLU A 88 6.93 -14.25 7.71
N CYS A 89 6.43 -13.01 7.67
CA CYS A 89 5.47 -12.58 6.67
C CYS A 89 6.20 -12.36 5.34
N SER A 90 5.69 -12.96 4.26
CA SER A 90 6.33 -12.88 2.94
C SER A 90 6.33 -11.46 2.35
N LEU A 91 5.45 -10.57 2.81
CA LEU A 91 5.33 -9.23 2.24
C LEU A 91 6.05 -8.16 3.06
N CYS A 92 5.84 -8.12 4.37
CA CYS A 92 6.48 -7.09 5.20
C CYS A 92 7.79 -7.55 5.83
N GLU A 93 8.12 -8.84 5.70
CA GLU A 93 9.31 -9.46 6.28
C GLU A 93 9.37 -9.40 7.81
N GLY A 94 8.26 -9.05 8.46
CA GLY A 94 8.15 -9.06 9.91
C GLY A 94 8.03 -10.47 10.46
N HIS A 95 8.31 -10.64 11.73
CA HIS A 95 8.28 -11.94 12.40
C HIS A 95 7.14 -12.01 13.40
N PHE A 96 6.47 -13.16 13.44
CA PHE A 96 5.23 -13.36 14.20
C PHE A 96 5.19 -14.76 14.83
N CYS A 97 4.31 -14.92 15.80
CA CYS A 97 4.01 -16.27 16.33
C CYS A 97 3.11 -17.02 15.31
N PRO A 98 2.98 -18.36 15.48
CA PRO A 98 2.22 -19.15 14.50
C PRO A 98 0.74 -18.82 14.43
N GLN A 99 0.18 -18.12 15.41
CA GLN A 99 -1.22 -17.71 15.40
C GLN A 99 -1.47 -16.43 14.60
N HIS A 100 -0.43 -15.66 14.32
CA HIS A 100 -0.56 -14.36 13.67
C HIS A 100 0.02 -14.32 12.25
N VAL A 101 0.42 -15.46 11.72
CA VAL A 101 0.80 -15.64 10.32
C VAL A 101 0.04 -16.84 9.78
N GLN A 102 -0.63 -16.67 8.65
CA GLN A 102 -1.37 -17.74 8.01
C GLN A 102 -0.99 -17.82 6.54
N GLN A 103 -1.02 -19.03 5.99
CA GLN A 103 -0.87 -19.20 4.55
C GLN A 103 -2.15 -18.80 3.85
N ARG A 104 -2.00 -17.95 2.82
CA ARG A 104 -3.13 -17.43 2.04
C ARG A 104 -2.77 -17.38 0.58
N LEU A 105 -3.77 -17.57 -0.27
CA LEU A 105 -3.58 -17.40 -1.72
C LEU A 105 -3.52 -15.91 -2.03
N TYR A 106 -2.46 -15.52 -2.73
CA TYR A 106 -2.18 -14.13 -3.02
C TYR A 106 -1.70 -13.99 -4.47
N TRP A 107 -2.21 -12.97 -5.16
CA TRP A 107 -1.82 -12.68 -6.53
C TRP A 107 -0.44 -12.04 -6.56
N THR A 108 0.50 -12.70 -7.23
CA THR A 108 1.86 -12.18 -7.39
C THR A 108 2.16 -11.98 -8.87
N PRO A 109 2.99 -10.98 -9.22
CA PRO A 109 3.42 -10.81 -10.60
C PRO A 109 4.23 -12.02 -11.08
N ASP A 110 3.98 -12.44 -12.32
CA ASP A 110 4.72 -13.53 -12.98
C ASP A 110 4.90 -13.12 -14.44
N GLY A 111 5.99 -12.38 -14.71
CA GLY A 111 6.20 -11.80 -16.02
C GLY A 111 5.10 -10.78 -16.36
N LEU A 112 4.40 -11.00 -17.48
CA LEU A 112 3.29 -10.14 -17.92
C LEU A 112 1.94 -10.58 -17.35
N SER A 113 1.91 -11.68 -16.60
CA SER A 113 0.67 -12.21 -16.03
C SER A 113 0.72 -12.14 -14.50
N ARG A 114 -0.40 -12.51 -13.88
CA ARG A 114 -0.50 -12.66 -12.43
C ARG A 114 -0.70 -14.14 -12.13
N ARG A 115 -0.09 -14.58 -11.04
CA ARG A 115 -0.22 -15.96 -10.59
C ARG A 115 -0.59 -15.98 -9.12
N GLU A 116 -1.54 -16.82 -8.76
CA GLU A 116 -1.89 -17.06 -7.37
C GLU A 116 -0.87 -17.98 -6.72
N ARG A 117 -0.35 -17.57 -5.58
CA ARG A 117 0.59 -18.37 -4.79
C ARG A 117 0.19 -18.39 -3.34
N ALA A 118 0.49 -19.49 -2.66
CA ALA A 118 0.32 -19.55 -1.21
C ALA A 118 1.49 -18.80 -0.55
N LEU A 119 1.18 -17.73 0.17
CA LEU A 119 2.16 -16.95 0.92
C LEU A 119 1.82 -16.98 2.40
N SER A 120 2.85 -16.91 3.24
CA SER A 120 2.67 -16.72 4.67
C SER A 120 2.51 -15.23 4.93
N LEU A 121 1.34 -14.82 5.42
CA LEU A 121 1.00 -13.40 5.57
C LEU A 121 0.51 -13.09 6.97
N CYS A 122 0.94 -11.93 7.50
CA CYS A 122 0.34 -11.38 8.70
C CYS A 122 -1.01 -10.73 8.34
N GLU A 123 -1.84 -10.51 9.35
CA GLU A 123 -3.19 -9.95 9.17
C GLU A 123 -3.15 -8.57 8.50
N HIS A 124 -2.19 -7.73 8.89
CA HIS A 124 -2.04 -6.41 8.31
C HIS A 124 -1.79 -6.48 6.79
N CYS A 125 -0.83 -7.30 6.36
CA CYS A 125 -0.51 -7.43 4.93
C CYS A 125 -1.66 -8.07 4.15
N TRP A 126 -2.34 -9.04 4.74
CA TRP A 126 -3.51 -9.64 4.13
C TRP A 126 -4.63 -8.62 3.91
N GLY A 127 -4.86 -7.76 4.91
CA GLY A 127 -5.88 -6.71 4.83
C GLY A 127 -5.60 -5.67 3.74
N ARG A 128 -4.33 -5.38 3.49
CA ARG A 128 -3.93 -4.39 2.47
C ARG A 128 -4.30 -4.79 1.05
N ARG A 129 -4.52 -6.06 0.77
CA ARG A 129 -4.88 -6.51 -0.58
C ARG A 129 -6.14 -5.82 -1.11
N LYS A 130 -7.05 -5.42 -0.24
CA LYS A 130 -8.27 -4.71 -0.62
C LYS A 130 -8.00 -3.39 -1.33
N ILE A 131 -6.88 -2.77 -0.98
CA ILE A 131 -6.47 -1.49 -1.56
C ILE A 131 -5.60 -1.70 -2.80
N TRP A 132 -4.70 -2.67 -2.76
CA TRP A 132 -3.66 -2.83 -3.78
C TRP A 132 -3.96 -3.85 -4.85
N GLN A 133 -4.88 -4.80 -4.59
CA GLN A 133 -5.21 -5.86 -5.54
C GLN A 133 -6.64 -5.76 -6.09
N ARG A 134 -7.09 -4.57 -6.32
CA ARG A 134 -8.38 -4.38 -6.99
C ARG A 134 -8.26 -4.75 -8.47
N ARG A 135 -9.25 -5.48 -8.94
CA ARG A 135 -9.41 -5.79 -10.35
C ARG A 135 -10.09 -4.63 -11.08
#